data_eea9b70a7ea7cbf156eb1c64cf1aa0de
#
_entry.id   eea9b70a7ea7cbf156eb1c64cf1aa0de
#
_cell.length_a   1.000
_cell.length_b   1.000
_cell.length_c   1.000
_cell.angle_alpha   90.00
_cell.angle_beta   90.00
_cell.angle_gamma   90.00
#
_symmetry.space_group_name_H-M   'P 1'
#
loop_
_entity.id
_entity.type
_entity.pdbx_description
1 polymer ?
#
loop_
_entity_poly.entity_id
_entity_poly.type
_entity_poly.pdbx_seq_one_letter_code
_entity_poly.pdbx_strand_id
1 'polypeptide(L)'
;MTPLLLVTSPPLSVPAGKLLERYFPGSTLLVWDPACPQDKRRVHRRIMAGRWALSLSFYNDYIFSAAELAHLGCILNIHPALPSLRGRGYDTLPLIQRHTHFGVTLHLVDEQIDTGKIVEVERRAMPDAVEYPQFRTLTQQLSLSMLESLLQRTQALPAAELSGYWISRAQCCEARWSGDFLSSQGLSVLLRGLSEAEPNHPILEQLPEHLLLQPA
;
A
#
# COMPACT_ATOMS: atom_id res chain seq x y z
N MET A 1 24.05 -0.42 12.95
CA MET A 1 23.15 -0.35 11.78
C MET A 1 21.74 -0.06 12.26
N THR A 2 20.99 0.73 11.53
CA THR A 2 19.60 1.10 11.85
C THR A 2 18.66 0.05 11.27
N PRO A 3 18.11 -0.88 12.05
CA PRO A 3 17.27 -1.94 11.50
C PRO A 3 15.89 -1.36 11.11
N LEU A 4 15.50 -1.56 9.87
CA LEU A 4 14.14 -1.31 9.40
C LEU A 4 13.35 -2.61 9.29
N LEU A 5 12.03 -2.49 9.43
CA LEU A 5 11.08 -3.53 9.10
C LEU A 5 10.32 -3.13 7.83
N LEU A 6 10.24 -4.02 6.86
CA LEU A 6 9.36 -3.88 5.70
C LEU A 6 8.41 -5.08 5.63
N VAL A 7 7.10 -4.82 5.75
CA VAL A 7 6.05 -5.81 5.52
C VAL A 7 5.47 -5.61 4.13
N THR A 8 5.45 -6.66 3.32
CA THR A 8 4.97 -6.62 1.93
C THR A 8 4.26 -7.92 1.54
N SER A 9 3.58 -7.93 0.40
CA SER A 9 2.98 -9.13 -0.21
C SER A 9 3.85 -9.71 -1.33
N PRO A 10 3.64 -10.99 -1.71
CA PRO A 10 4.47 -11.70 -2.68
C PRO A 10 4.73 -10.95 -4.00
N PRO A 11 3.75 -10.29 -4.64
CA PRO A 11 3.94 -9.72 -5.98
C PRO A 11 5.10 -8.72 -6.08
N LEU A 12 5.36 -7.93 -5.04
CA LEU A 12 6.43 -6.93 -5.03
C LEU A 12 7.54 -7.21 -4.01
N SER A 13 7.53 -8.39 -3.37
CA SER A 13 8.51 -8.73 -2.32
C SER A 13 9.96 -8.74 -2.82
N VAL A 14 10.20 -9.24 -4.03
CA VAL A 14 11.55 -9.31 -4.59
C VAL A 14 12.12 -7.91 -4.89
N PRO A 15 11.46 -7.04 -5.67
CA PRO A 15 11.98 -5.70 -5.93
C PRO A 15 12.05 -4.85 -4.66
N ALA A 16 11.06 -4.91 -3.76
CA ALA A 16 11.08 -4.19 -2.50
C ALA A 16 12.22 -4.66 -1.57
N GLY A 17 12.48 -5.96 -1.52
CA GLY A 17 13.60 -6.53 -0.76
C GLY A 17 14.97 -6.09 -1.29
N LYS A 18 15.13 -6.00 -2.62
CA LYS A 18 16.36 -5.47 -3.23
C LYS A 18 16.59 -3.99 -2.87
N LEU A 19 15.54 -3.18 -2.87
CA LEU A 19 15.64 -1.79 -2.45
C LEU A 19 15.99 -1.70 -0.96
N LEU A 20 15.31 -2.47 -0.10
CA LEU A 20 15.59 -2.49 1.33
C LEU A 20 17.06 -2.87 1.61
N GLU A 21 17.55 -3.95 1.00
CA GLU A 21 18.94 -4.40 1.17
C GLU A 21 19.95 -3.37 0.65
N ARG A 22 19.65 -2.69 -0.46
CA ARG A 22 20.53 -1.65 -1.03
C ARG A 22 20.74 -0.48 -0.10
N TYR A 23 19.66 0.02 0.54
CA TYR A 23 19.71 1.23 1.37
C TYR A 23 19.93 0.92 2.86
N PHE A 24 19.45 -0.22 3.34
CA PHE A 24 19.50 -0.65 4.74
C PHE A 24 19.86 -2.12 4.86
N PRO A 25 21.10 -2.51 4.52
CA PRO A 25 21.55 -3.90 4.59
C PRO A 25 21.36 -4.46 6.00
N GLY A 26 20.92 -5.72 6.08
CA GLY A 26 20.60 -6.40 7.33
C GLY A 26 19.25 -6.03 7.96
N SER A 27 18.43 -5.23 7.28
CA SER A 27 17.03 -4.99 7.67
C SER A 27 16.15 -6.21 7.43
N THR A 28 14.94 -6.21 7.99
CA THR A 28 14.04 -7.37 7.89
C THR A 28 12.94 -7.12 6.89
N LEU A 29 12.86 -8.02 5.90
CA LEU A 29 11.71 -8.14 5.01
C LEU A 29 10.78 -9.24 5.53
N LEU A 30 9.51 -8.92 5.78
CA LEU A 30 8.46 -9.89 6.07
C LEU A 30 7.47 -9.93 4.90
N VAL A 31 7.40 -11.08 4.25
CA VAL A 31 6.40 -11.32 3.20
C VAL A 31 5.15 -11.90 3.86
N TRP A 32 4.02 -11.22 3.66
CA TRP A 32 2.70 -11.63 4.12
C TRP A 32 1.91 -12.21 2.95
N ASP A 33 1.50 -13.46 3.07
CA ASP A 33 0.63 -14.11 2.09
C ASP A 33 -0.75 -14.36 2.72
N PRO A 34 -1.80 -13.62 2.30
CA PRO A 34 -3.15 -13.80 2.82
C PRO A 34 -3.74 -15.17 2.50
N ALA A 35 -3.25 -15.87 1.48
CA ALA A 35 -3.68 -17.24 1.14
C ALA A 35 -3.12 -18.28 2.13
N CYS A 36 -2.14 -17.92 2.96
CA CYS A 36 -1.55 -18.80 3.97
C CYS A 36 -2.08 -18.45 5.38
N PRO A 37 -3.01 -19.23 5.98
CA PRO A 37 -3.60 -18.90 7.28
C PRO A 37 -2.59 -18.79 8.43
N GLN A 38 -1.44 -19.45 8.30
CA GLN A 38 -0.39 -19.45 9.34
C GLN A 38 0.50 -18.21 9.29
N ASP A 39 0.50 -17.51 8.15
CA ASP A 39 1.41 -16.37 7.93
C ASP A 39 1.12 -15.21 8.87
N LYS A 40 -0.14 -14.94 9.19
CA LYS A 40 -0.48 -13.86 10.13
C LYS A 40 0.21 -14.05 11.48
N ARG A 41 0.19 -15.29 12.02
CA ARG A 41 0.86 -15.61 13.28
C ARG A 41 2.39 -15.57 13.17
N ARG A 42 2.94 -15.96 12.02
CA ARG A 42 4.38 -15.90 11.74
C ARG A 42 4.85 -14.45 11.69
N VAL A 43 4.16 -13.60 10.92
CA VAL A 43 4.47 -12.16 10.79
C VAL A 43 4.34 -11.48 12.14
N HIS A 44 3.22 -11.68 12.87
CA HIS A 44 3.03 -11.16 14.22
C HIS A 44 4.19 -11.49 15.16
N ARG A 45 4.56 -12.77 15.26
CA ARG A 45 5.68 -13.19 16.14
C ARG A 45 7.00 -12.51 15.76
N ARG A 46 7.28 -12.35 14.48
CA ARG A 46 8.50 -11.69 14.01
C ARG A 46 8.49 -10.20 14.32
N ILE A 47 7.36 -9.53 14.13
CA ILE A 47 7.18 -8.12 14.52
C ILE A 47 7.48 -7.95 16.01
N MET A 48 6.78 -8.71 16.86
CA MET A 48 6.86 -8.57 18.32
C MET A 48 8.24 -8.98 18.91
N ALA A 49 8.98 -9.83 18.22
CA ALA A 49 10.32 -10.26 18.66
C ALA A 49 11.42 -9.28 18.29
N GLY A 50 11.19 -8.35 17.35
CA GLY A 50 12.19 -7.41 16.85
C GLY A 50 12.11 -6.04 17.52
N ARG A 51 13.15 -5.24 17.26
CA ARG A 51 13.15 -3.79 17.54
C ARG A 51 13.56 -3.08 16.28
N TRP A 52 12.76 -2.09 15.90
CA TRP A 52 12.85 -1.44 14.61
C TRP A 52 12.96 0.07 14.81
N ALA A 53 13.85 0.72 14.08
CA ALA A 53 13.94 2.17 14.11
C ALA A 53 12.83 2.84 13.29
N LEU A 54 12.35 2.14 12.26
CA LEU A 54 11.20 2.53 11.46
C LEU A 54 10.58 1.28 10.85
N SER A 55 9.26 1.28 10.72
CA SER A 55 8.50 0.20 10.11
C SER A 55 7.76 0.69 8.87
N LEU A 56 7.78 -0.13 7.82
CA LEU A 56 7.18 0.16 6.53
C LEU A 56 6.17 -0.93 6.18
N SER A 57 5.00 -0.51 5.70
CA SER A 57 3.97 -1.34 5.07
C SER A 57 3.95 -0.99 3.59
N PHE A 58 4.10 -1.98 2.73
CA PHE A 58 4.25 -1.75 1.31
C PHE A 58 3.48 -2.78 0.50
N TYR A 59 2.49 -2.32 -0.27
CA TYR A 59 1.75 -3.13 -1.22
C TYR A 59 1.27 -4.46 -0.61
N ASN A 60 0.55 -4.41 0.51
CA ASN A 60 0.04 -5.58 1.22
C ASN A 60 -1.28 -5.29 1.94
N ASP A 61 -1.94 -6.38 2.36
CA ASP A 61 -3.22 -6.38 3.07
C ASP A 61 -3.07 -6.71 4.56
N TYR A 62 -1.86 -6.64 5.11
CA TYR A 62 -1.63 -6.93 6.51
C TYR A 62 -2.21 -5.82 7.38
N ILE A 63 -3.18 -6.17 8.21
CA ILE A 63 -3.78 -5.26 9.19
C ILE A 63 -3.05 -5.46 10.51
N PHE A 64 -2.34 -4.42 10.94
CA PHE A 64 -1.63 -4.41 12.21
C PHE A 64 -2.61 -4.40 13.37
N SER A 65 -2.38 -5.26 14.38
CA SER A 65 -3.13 -5.24 15.63
C SER A 65 -2.72 -4.05 16.50
N ALA A 66 -3.57 -3.67 17.46
CA ALA A 66 -3.25 -2.61 18.41
C ALA A 66 -1.92 -2.84 19.16
N ALA A 67 -1.62 -4.11 19.51
CA ALA A 67 -0.36 -4.48 20.14
C ALA A 67 0.85 -4.25 19.23
N GLU A 68 0.73 -4.57 17.93
CA GLU A 68 1.79 -4.30 16.95
C GLU A 68 1.98 -2.81 16.70
N LEU A 69 0.88 -2.04 16.58
CA LEU A 69 0.95 -0.58 16.45
C LEU A 69 1.68 0.05 17.64
N ALA A 70 1.33 -0.35 18.86
CA ALA A 70 1.99 0.12 20.08
C ALA A 70 3.47 -0.28 20.14
N HIS A 71 3.81 -1.51 19.68
CA HIS A 71 5.18 -2.01 19.67
C HIS A 71 6.06 -1.34 18.63
N LEU A 72 5.53 -1.09 17.44
CA LEU A 72 6.26 -0.52 16.30
C LEU A 72 6.36 1.01 16.36
N GLY A 73 5.39 1.68 16.98
CA GLY A 73 5.33 3.13 17.08
C GLY A 73 5.04 3.78 15.72
N CYS A 74 6.06 4.29 15.04
CA CYS A 74 5.89 4.91 13.72
C CYS A 74 5.91 3.86 12.61
N ILE A 75 4.81 3.74 11.90
CA ILE A 75 4.70 2.89 10.71
C ILE A 75 4.26 3.77 9.54
N LEU A 76 4.97 3.65 8.42
CA LEU A 76 4.60 4.30 7.15
C LEU A 76 4.00 3.27 6.20
N ASN A 77 2.89 3.62 5.56
CA ASN A 77 2.30 2.81 4.49
C ASN A 77 2.37 3.55 3.15
N ILE A 78 2.72 2.82 2.10
CA ILE A 78 2.56 3.29 0.72
C ILE A 78 1.29 2.64 0.16
N HIS A 79 0.22 3.43 0.15
CA HIS A 79 -1.06 3.07 -0.43
C HIS A 79 -1.03 3.33 -1.94
N PRO A 80 -1.31 2.31 -2.80
CA PRO A 80 -1.15 2.41 -4.25
C PRO A 80 -2.28 3.19 -4.95
N ALA A 81 -2.80 4.23 -4.31
CA ALA A 81 -3.84 5.09 -4.86
C ALA A 81 -3.72 6.54 -4.38
N LEU A 82 -4.47 7.44 -5.02
CA LEU A 82 -4.72 8.79 -4.54
C LEU A 82 -5.62 8.76 -3.28
N PRO A 83 -5.60 9.82 -2.44
CA PRO A 83 -6.39 9.89 -1.20
C PRO A 83 -7.92 9.78 -1.39
N SER A 84 -8.41 9.90 -2.61
CA SER A 84 -9.81 9.71 -2.96
C SER A 84 -10.24 8.24 -3.06
N LEU A 85 -9.30 7.29 -3.03
CA LEU A 85 -9.57 5.86 -3.17
C LEU A 85 -8.97 5.12 -1.97
N ARG A 86 -9.78 4.88 -0.94
CA ARG A 86 -9.37 4.19 0.28
C ARG A 86 -9.74 2.72 0.23
N GLY A 87 -8.86 1.85 0.72
CA GLY A 87 -9.10 0.41 0.74
C GLY A 87 -8.83 -0.27 -0.59
N ARG A 88 -9.80 -1.02 -1.08
CA ARG A 88 -9.69 -1.85 -2.30
C ARG A 88 -10.02 -1.09 -3.59
N GLY A 89 -9.70 -1.67 -4.72
CA GLY A 89 -10.07 -1.15 -6.04
C GLY A 89 -9.11 -0.09 -6.59
N TYR A 90 -7.95 0.10 -5.97
CA TYR A 90 -6.95 1.08 -6.41
C TYR A 90 -6.48 0.87 -7.86
N ASP A 91 -6.52 -0.36 -8.36
CA ASP A 91 -6.13 -0.75 -9.72
C ASP A 91 -7.31 -0.98 -10.68
N THR A 92 -8.55 -0.90 -10.21
CA THR A 92 -9.77 -1.12 -10.99
C THR A 92 -10.65 0.12 -11.08
N LEU A 93 -10.94 0.78 -9.96
CA LEU A 93 -11.84 1.94 -9.92
C LEU A 93 -11.41 3.09 -10.82
N PRO A 94 -10.12 3.47 -10.90
CA PRO A 94 -9.71 4.53 -11.82
C PRO A 94 -10.06 4.28 -13.28
N LEU A 95 -10.04 3.01 -13.70
CA LEU A 95 -10.41 2.63 -15.07
C LEU A 95 -11.93 2.62 -15.26
N ILE A 96 -12.68 2.02 -14.32
CA ILE A 96 -14.15 1.98 -14.36
C ILE A 96 -14.73 3.40 -14.34
N GLN A 97 -14.22 4.25 -13.47
CA GLN A 97 -14.71 5.62 -13.28
C GLN A 97 -14.04 6.64 -14.20
N ARG A 98 -13.18 6.19 -15.12
CA ARG A 98 -12.46 7.03 -16.10
C ARG A 98 -11.75 8.21 -15.45
N HIS A 99 -10.99 7.92 -14.39
CA HIS A 99 -10.21 8.96 -13.72
C HIS A 99 -9.15 9.55 -14.67
N THR A 100 -8.96 10.85 -14.61
CA THR A 100 -7.94 11.55 -15.40
C THR A 100 -6.55 11.47 -14.79
N HIS A 101 -6.45 10.98 -13.54
CA HIS A 101 -5.21 10.87 -12.80
C HIS A 101 -5.21 9.61 -11.94
N PHE A 102 -4.00 9.12 -11.65
CA PHE A 102 -3.72 8.09 -10.68
C PHE A 102 -2.55 8.51 -9.78
N GLY A 103 -2.21 7.72 -8.79
CA GLY A 103 -1.09 8.07 -7.94
C GLY A 103 -0.89 7.11 -6.78
N VAL A 104 0.00 7.49 -5.88
CA VAL A 104 0.28 6.75 -4.64
C VAL A 104 0.32 7.72 -3.47
N THR A 105 -0.05 7.23 -2.29
CA THR A 105 -0.13 8.01 -1.05
C THR A 105 0.76 7.38 0.00
N LEU A 106 1.75 8.13 0.49
CA LEU A 106 2.53 7.80 1.67
C LEU A 106 1.84 8.38 2.89
N HIS A 107 1.53 7.55 3.90
CA HIS A 107 0.87 7.99 5.11
C HIS A 107 1.33 7.22 6.35
N LEU A 108 1.09 7.78 7.53
CA LEU A 108 1.24 7.07 8.80
C LEU A 108 0.14 6.03 8.92
N VAL A 109 0.46 4.89 9.54
CA VAL A 109 -0.55 3.86 9.85
C VAL A 109 -1.15 4.17 11.21
N ASP A 110 -2.47 4.08 11.31
CA ASP A 110 -3.25 4.14 12.54
C ASP A 110 -4.14 2.88 12.70
N GLU A 111 -5.11 2.92 13.59
CA GLU A 111 -5.97 1.78 13.91
C GLU A 111 -6.97 1.45 12.79
N GLN A 112 -7.22 2.38 11.88
CA GLN A 112 -8.16 2.21 10.78
C GLN A 112 -7.41 2.14 9.44
N ILE A 113 -8.02 1.46 8.46
CA ILE A 113 -7.40 1.30 7.14
C ILE A 113 -7.46 2.63 6.38
N ASP A 114 -6.29 3.07 5.89
CA ASP A 114 -6.13 4.28 5.06
C ASP A 114 -6.80 5.54 5.66
N THR A 115 -6.52 5.80 6.95
CA THR A 115 -7.00 6.99 7.68
C THR A 115 -5.89 7.81 8.28
N GLY A 116 -4.72 7.23 8.47
CA GLY A 116 -3.58 7.89 9.09
C GLY A 116 -3.12 9.13 8.33
N LYS A 117 -2.42 10.02 9.03
CA LYS A 117 -1.98 11.29 8.45
C LYS A 117 -1.12 11.08 7.21
N ILE A 118 -1.49 11.76 6.13
CA ILE A 118 -0.76 11.73 4.87
C ILE A 118 0.57 12.48 5.03
N VAL A 119 1.62 11.87 4.52
CA VAL A 119 2.99 12.43 4.47
C VAL A 119 3.25 13.05 3.10
N GLU A 120 2.83 12.36 2.04
CA GLU A 120 3.11 12.75 0.66
C GLU A 120 2.13 12.07 -0.30
N VAL A 121 1.81 12.74 -1.39
CA VAL A 121 1.00 12.19 -2.49
C VAL A 121 1.76 12.40 -3.80
N GLU A 122 1.99 11.34 -4.53
CA GLU A 122 2.53 11.42 -5.89
C GLU A 122 1.39 11.18 -6.88
N ARG A 123 1.17 12.14 -7.78
CA ARG A 123 0.08 12.14 -8.76
C ARG A 123 0.64 12.15 -10.17
N ARG A 124 0.02 11.37 -11.05
CA ARG A 124 0.33 11.28 -12.49
C ARG A 124 -0.94 11.39 -13.32
N ALA A 125 -0.81 11.92 -14.54
CA ALA A 125 -1.89 11.85 -15.51
C ALA A 125 -2.13 10.40 -15.92
N MET A 126 -3.41 10.04 -16.09
CA MET A 126 -3.79 8.73 -16.62
C MET A 126 -3.41 8.71 -18.12
N PRO A 127 -2.68 7.68 -18.58
CA PRO A 127 -2.44 7.52 -20.01
C PRO A 127 -3.74 7.28 -20.79
N ASP A 128 -3.78 7.73 -22.02
CA ASP A 128 -4.90 7.44 -22.90
C ASP A 128 -5.01 5.93 -23.20
N ALA A 129 -6.22 5.43 -23.24
CA ALA A 129 -6.54 4.04 -23.59
C ALA A 129 -5.73 2.96 -22.82
N VAL A 130 -5.37 3.23 -21.57
CA VAL A 130 -4.65 2.26 -20.72
C VAL A 130 -5.54 1.10 -20.31
N GLU A 131 -5.05 -0.13 -20.49
CA GLU A 131 -5.69 -1.35 -20.06
C GLU A 131 -5.31 -1.75 -18.63
N TYR A 132 -6.12 -2.61 -17.98
CA TYR A 132 -5.91 -3.02 -16.59
C TYR A 132 -4.51 -3.56 -16.29
N PRO A 133 -3.92 -4.51 -17.08
CA PRO A 133 -2.59 -5.02 -16.78
C PRO A 133 -1.49 -3.95 -16.85
N GLN A 134 -1.63 -3.04 -17.80
CA GLN A 134 -0.70 -1.91 -17.96
C GLN A 134 -0.85 -0.91 -16.81
N PHE A 135 -2.08 -0.55 -16.47
CA PHE A 135 -2.36 0.35 -15.35
C PHE A 135 -1.84 -0.19 -14.02
N ARG A 136 -2.07 -1.48 -13.75
CA ARG A 136 -1.52 -2.16 -12.59
C ARG A 136 0.01 -2.08 -12.55
N THR A 137 0.68 -2.28 -13.68
CA THR A 137 2.14 -2.16 -13.80
C THR A 137 2.61 -0.74 -13.49
N LEU A 138 1.94 0.28 -14.03
CA LEU A 138 2.26 1.68 -13.76
C LEU A 138 2.11 2.03 -12.28
N THR A 139 1.04 1.56 -11.64
CA THR A 139 0.80 1.78 -10.21
C THR A 139 1.87 1.10 -9.35
N GLN A 140 2.28 -0.12 -9.70
CA GLN A 140 3.35 -0.84 -9.03
C GLN A 140 4.71 -0.15 -9.18
N GLN A 141 5.04 0.33 -10.38
CA GLN A 141 6.28 1.08 -10.64
C GLN A 141 6.31 2.39 -9.84
N LEU A 142 5.20 3.12 -9.80
CA LEU A 142 5.10 4.35 -9.04
C LEU A 142 5.24 4.09 -7.52
N SER A 143 4.64 3.01 -7.03
CA SER A 143 4.78 2.58 -5.62
C SER A 143 6.23 2.22 -5.27
N LEU A 144 6.94 1.51 -6.15
CA LEU A 144 8.36 1.19 -5.98
C LEU A 144 9.24 2.44 -6.02
N SER A 145 8.96 3.39 -6.91
CA SER A 145 9.66 4.68 -6.96
C SER A 145 9.49 5.46 -5.66
N MET A 146 8.28 5.50 -5.10
CA MET A 146 8.02 6.12 -3.80
C MET A 146 8.75 5.39 -2.66
N LEU A 147 8.78 4.05 -2.67
CA LEU A 147 9.54 3.27 -1.69
C LEU A 147 11.04 3.60 -1.77
N GLU A 148 11.61 3.64 -2.97
CA GLU A 148 13.03 3.98 -3.16
C GLU A 148 13.33 5.39 -2.64
N SER A 149 12.52 6.39 -3.01
CA SER A 149 12.66 7.77 -2.53
C SER A 149 12.54 7.87 -1.00
N LEU A 150 11.62 7.12 -0.39
CA LEU A 150 11.45 7.05 1.06
C LEU A 150 12.71 6.47 1.72
N LEU A 151 13.22 5.33 1.23
CA LEU A 151 14.42 4.69 1.77
C LEU A 151 15.64 5.59 1.63
N GLN A 152 15.82 6.24 0.49
CA GLN A 152 16.92 7.18 0.25
C GLN A 152 16.89 8.35 1.24
N ARG A 153 15.73 8.96 1.46
CA ARG A 153 15.57 10.06 2.45
C ARG A 153 15.79 9.58 3.88
N THR A 154 15.32 8.37 4.20
CA THR A 154 15.49 7.76 5.52
C THR A 154 16.95 7.45 5.82
N GLN A 155 17.73 7.00 4.83
CA GLN A 155 19.15 6.68 4.99
C GLN A 155 20.00 7.91 5.38
N ALA A 156 19.57 9.09 4.99
CA ALA A 156 20.29 10.35 5.30
C ALA A 156 20.08 10.81 6.75
N LEU A 157 19.24 10.14 7.54
CA LEU A 157 18.84 10.56 8.89
C LEU A 157 19.46 9.67 9.98
N PRO A 158 19.77 10.23 11.16
CA PRO A 158 20.12 9.44 12.34
C PRO A 158 18.96 8.55 12.78
N ALA A 159 19.26 7.33 13.25
CA ALA A 159 18.26 6.37 13.68
C ALA A 159 17.26 6.92 14.71
N ALA A 160 17.76 7.72 15.65
CA ALA A 160 16.94 8.31 16.72
C ALA A 160 15.94 9.37 16.22
N GLU A 161 16.15 9.90 15.01
CA GLU A 161 15.34 10.98 14.44
C GLU A 161 14.28 10.47 13.44
N LEU A 162 14.36 9.21 13.01
CA LEU A 162 13.53 8.69 11.93
C LEU A 162 12.03 8.88 12.17
N SER A 163 11.53 8.42 13.30
CA SER A 163 10.11 8.54 13.64
C SER A 163 9.67 10.00 13.75
N GLY A 164 10.46 10.82 14.43
CA GLY A 164 10.18 12.27 14.58
C GLY A 164 10.12 13.00 13.25
N TYR A 165 11.06 12.71 12.35
CA TYR A 165 11.10 13.29 11.01
C TYR A 165 9.83 12.98 10.21
N TRP A 166 9.43 11.71 10.14
CA TRP A 166 8.27 11.31 9.34
C TRP A 166 6.95 11.80 9.96
N ILE A 167 6.83 11.80 11.29
CA ILE A 167 5.68 12.39 11.98
C ILE A 167 5.59 13.90 11.71
N SER A 168 6.69 14.62 11.76
CA SER A 168 6.74 16.05 11.45
C SER A 168 6.35 16.32 9.98
N ARG A 169 6.84 15.52 9.05
CA ARG A 169 6.45 15.60 7.64
C ARG A 169 4.94 15.42 7.45
N ALA A 170 4.35 14.44 8.14
CA ALA A 170 2.91 14.22 8.12
C ALA A 170 2.12 15.40 8.70
N GLN A 171 2.64 16.06 9.75
CA GLN A 171 2.01 17.24 10.34
C GLN A 171 1.99 18.43 9.38
N CYS A 172 3.03 18.60 8.56
CA CYS A 172 3.15 19.67 7.58
C CYS A 172 2.38 19.40 6.27
N CYS A 173 1.91 18.18 6.04
CA CYS A 173 1.19 17.82 4.82
C CYS A 173 -0.27 18.30 4.89
N GLU A 174 -0.70 19.06 3.89
CA GLU A 174 -2.08 19.55 3.80
C GLU A 174 -3.05 18.57 3.14
N ALA A 175 -2.53 17.54 2.47
CA ALA A 175 -3.37 16.52 1.83
C ALA A 175 -4.25 15.79 2.86
N ARG A 176 -5.46 15.45 2.45
CA ARG A 176 -6.45 14.74 3.28
C ARG A 176 -7.08 13.61 2.49
N TRP A 177 -7.46 12.57 3.21
CA TRP A 177 -8.32 11.54 2.67
C TRP A 177 -9.69 12.15 2.32
N SER A 178 -10.22 11.81 1.15
CA SER A 178 -11.46 12.42 0.64
C SER A 178 -12.47 11.40 0.12
N GLY A 179 -12.08 10.14 -0.03
CA GLY A 179 -12.96 9.07 -0.51
C GLY A 179 -13.52 8.21 0.62
N ASP A 180 -14.62 7.53 0.35
CA ASP A 180 -15.16 6.49 1.20
C ASP A 180 -14.26 5.25 1.17
N PHE A 181 -14.27 4.50 2.28
CA PHE A 181 -13.55 3.24 2.35
C PHE A 181 -14.26 2.15 1.56
N LEU A 182 -13.56 1.54 0.62
CA LEU A 182 -14.07 0.39 -0.14
C LEU A 182 -13.45 -0.92 0.39
N SER A 183 -14.30 -1.78 0.95
CA SER A 183 -13.91 -3.13 1.35
C SER A 183 -13.79 -4.09 0.16
N SER A 184 -13.24 -5.28 0.38
CA SER A 184 -13.23 -6.35 -0.64
C SER A 184 -14.67 -6.73 -1.06
N GLN A 185 -15.58 -6.83 -0.09
CA GLN A 185 -16.99 -7.09 -0.35
C GLN A 185 -17.64 -5.96 -1.17
N GLY A 186 -17.37 -4.70 -0.81
CA GLY A 186 -17.85 -3.54 -1.55
C GLY A 186 -17.38 -3.53 -3.00
N LEU A 187 -16.09 -3.87 -3.24
CA LEU A 187 -15.56 -4.00 -4.59
C LEU A 187 -16.26 -5.13 -5.37
N SER A 188 -16.48 -6.27 -4.75
CA SER A 188 -17.21 -7.41 -5.40
C SER A 188 -18.63 -7.04 -5.78
N VAL A 189 -19.34 -6.31 -4.91
CA VAL A 189 -20.70 -5.81 -5.20
C VAL A 189 -20.69 -4.84 -6.39
N LEU A 190 -19.72 -3.91 -6.40
CA LEU A 190 -19.56 -2.95 -7.48
C LEU A 190 -19.27 -3.62 -8.83
N LEU A 191 -18.35 -4.59 -8.86
CA LEU A 191 -17.99 -5.31 -10.08
C LEU A 191 -19.18 -6.18 -10.61
N ARG A 192 -19.94 -6.77 -9.71
CA ARG A 192 -21.16 -7.49 -10.08
C ARG A 192 -22.21 -6.55 -10.68
N GLY A 193 -22.46 -5.42 -10.04
CA GLY A 193 -23.36 -4.41 -10.59
C GLY A 193 -22.92 -3.89 -11.95
N LEU A 194 -21.62 -3.71 -12.15
CA LEU A 194 -21.06 -3.37 -13.47
C LEU A 194 -21.34 -4.46 -14.51
N SER A 195 -21.11 -5.74 -14.15
CA SER A 195 -21.36 -6.87 -15.05
C SER A 195 -22.83 -7.03 -15.43
N GLU A 196 -23.74 -6.69 -14.52
CA GLU A 196 -25.20 -6.71 -14.78
C GLU A 196 -25.64 -5.53 -15.65
N ALA A 197 -25.12 -4.33 -15.40
CA ALA A 197 -25.50 -3.12 -16.11
C ALA A 197 -24.81 -2.97 -17.47
N GLU A 198 -23.55 -3.35 -17.55
CA GLU A 198 -22.69 -3.21 -18.72
C GLU A 198 -21.89 -4.51 -18.96
N PRO A 199 -22.51 -5.61 -19.39
CA PRO A 199 -21.85 -6.92 -19.50
C PRO A 199 -20.68 -6.97 -20.48
N ASN A 200 -20.63 -6.03 -21.42
CA ASN A 200 -19.54 -5.88 -22.40
C ASN A 200 -18.53 -4.79 -22.00
N HIS A 201 -18.53 -4.34 -20.74
CA HIS A 201 -17.55 -3.33 -20.32
C HIS A 201 -16.13 -3.88 -20.45
N PRO A 202 -15.21 -3.21 -21.18
CA PRO A 202 -13.89 -3.77 -21.53
C PRO A 202 -13.04 -4.23 -20.34
N ILE A 203 -13.22 -3.64 -19.18
CA ILE A 203 -12.46 -4.01 -17.99
C ILE A 203 -12.81 -5.43 -17.49
N LEU A 204 -14.06 -5.89 -17.67
CA LEU A 204 -14.49 -7.20 -17.17
C LEU A 204 -13.72 -8.35 -17.81
N GLU A 205 -13.34 -8.21 -19.09
CA GLU A 205 -12.52 -9.20 -19.81
C GLU A 205 -11.04 -9.19 -19.36
N GLN A 206 -10.60 -8.08 -18.78
CA GLN A 206 -9.19 -7.86 -18.38
C GLN A 206 -8.93 -8.19 -16.91
N LEU A 207 -10.01 -8.26 -16.08
CA LEU A 207 -9.86 -8.52 -14.66
C LEU A 207 -9.56 -10.01 -14.39
N PRO A 208 -8.68 -10.29 -13.39
CA PRO A 208 -8.49 -11.65 -12.93
C PRO A 208 -9.79 -12.28 -12.42
N GLU A 209 -10.04 -13.54 -12.74
CA GLU A 209 -11.27 -14.27 -12.34
C GLU A 209 -11.57 -14.18 -10.84
N HIS A 210 -10.53 -14.21 -9.98
CA HIS A 210 -10.73 -14.14 -8.54
C HIS A 210 -11.35 -12.81 -8.05
N LEU A 211 -11.28 -11.73 -8.83
CA LEU A 211 -11.97 -10.47 -8.53
C LEU A 211 -13.45 -10.51 -8.92
N LEU A 212 -13.80 -11.30 -9.92
CA LEU A 212 -15.17 -11.46 -10.43
C LEU A 212 -15.97 -12.51 -9.67
N LEU A 213 -15.31 -13.54 -9.11
CA LEU A 213 -15.92 -14.72 -8.49
C LEU A 213 -15.97 -14.67 -6.95
N GLN A 214 -15.58 -13.58 -6.28
CA GLN A 214 -15.68 -13.52 -4.83
C GLN A 214 -17.16 -13.57 -4.39
N PRO A 215 -17.53 -14.53 -3.53
CA PRO A 215 -18.87 -14.56 -2.96
C PRO A 215 -19.15 -13.31 -2.13
N ALA A 216 -20.38 -12.87 -2.13
CA ALA A 216 -20.85 -11.71 -1.36
C ALA A 216 -20.74 -11.95 0.16
#